data_602dab5716eaea0f3495b00af11a7ae6
#
_entry.id   602dab5716eaea0f3495b00af11a7ae6
#
_cell.length_a   1.000
_cell.length_b   1.000
_cell.length_c   1.000
_cell.angle_alpha   90.00
_cell.angle_beta   90.00
_cell.angle_gamma   90.00
#
_symmetry.space_group_name_H-M   'P 1'
#
loop_
_entity.id
_entity.type
_entity.pdbx_description
1 polymer ?
#
loop_
_entity_poly.entity_id
_entity_poly.type
_entity_poly.pdbx_seq_one_letter_code
_entity_poly.pdbx_strand_id
1 'polypeptide(L)'
;AQTAIAGSSKIGKDCMIGGQVAISGHITITDKVKIAGQSGVASSITKKGSVVQGPMAFDIKKFQRSYVLFKKLPEMKKILNSIEKQFND
;
A
#
# COMPACT_ATOMS: atom_id res chain seq x y z
N ALA A 1 -15.28 -8.41 4.85
CA ALA A 1 -16.51 -7.65 5.03
C ALA A 1 -16.37 -6.25 4.43
N GLN A 2 -17.44 -5.75 3.81
CA GLN A 2 -17.51 -4.40 3.23
C GLN A 2 -16.43 -4.12 2.16
N THR A 3 -15.95 -5.15 1.49
CA THR A 3 -15.00 -5.01 0.39
C THR A 3 -15.75 -4.75 -0.92
N ALA A 4 -15.26 -3.79 -1.69
CA ALA A 4 -15.84 -3.43 -2.98
C ALA A 4 -14.87 -3.76 -4.11
N ILE A 5 -15.36 -4.48 -5.11
CA ILE A 5 -14.60 -4.84 -6.30
C ILE A 5 -15.31 -4.23 -7.51
N ALA A 6 -14.62 -3.32 -8.20
CA ALA A 6 -15.20 -2.64 -9.35
C ALA A 6 -15.26 -3.56 -10.58
N GLY A 7 -16.08 -3.16 -11.55
CA GLY A 7 -16.39 -4.01 -12.70
C GLY A 7 -15.18 -4.42 -13.52
N SER A 8 -15.30 -5.58 -14.14
CA SER A 8 -14.29 -6.15 -15.05
C SER A 8 -12.94 -6.45 -14.39
N SER A 9 -12.88 -6.50 -13.06
CA SER A 9 -11.68 -6.95 -12.35
C SER A 9 -11.67 -8.47 -12.24
N LYS A 10 -10.47 -9.04 -12.27
CA LYS A 10 -10.27 -10.49 -12.12
C LYS A 10 -9.43 -10.77 -10.88
N ILE A 11 -9.89 -11.72 -10.09
CA ILE A 11 -9.19 -12.13 -8.87
C ILE A 11 -8.82 -13.60 -9.00
N GLY A 12 -7.55 -13.90 -8.82
CA GLY A 12 -7.03 -15.25 -8.92
C GLY A 12 -7.44 -16.14 -7.76
N LYS A 13 -6.83 -17.31 -7.70
CA LYS A 13 -7.15 -18.36 -6.72
C LYS A 13 -6.47 -18.09 -5.39
N ASP A 14 -7.13 -18.54 -4.31
CA ASP A 14 -6.57 -18.57 -2.98
C ASP A 14 -6.09 -17.20 -2.46
N CYS A 15 -6.76 -16.14 -2.92
CA CYS A 15 -6.48 -14.78 -2.43
C CYS A 15 -7.16 -14.56 -1.08
N MET A 16 -6.49 -13.79 -0.22
CA MET A 16 -7.07 -13.37 1.06
C MET A 16 -7.25 -11.85 1.03
N ILE A 17 -8.48 -11.41 1.17
CA ILE A 17 -8.83 -9.99 1.09
C ILE A 17 -9.44 -9.57 2.42
N GLY A 18 -8.78 -8.65 3.12
CA GLY A 18 -9.26 -8.09 4.38
C GLY A 18 -10.53 -7.27 4.20
N GLY A 19 -11.07 -6.78 5.32
CA GLY A 19 -12.28 -5.95 5.29
C GLY A 19 -12.03 -4.55 4.76
N GLN A 20 -13.07 -3.94 4.20
CA GLN A 20 -13.06 -2.56 3.71
C GLN A 20 -11.98 -2.29 2.66
N VAL A 21 -11.69 -3.26 1.81
CA VAL A 21 -10.76 -3.12 0.69
C VAL A 21 -11.50 -2.59 -0.52
N ALA A 22 -10.89 -1.68 -1.26
CA ALA A 22 -11.41 -1.18 -2.53
C ALA A 22 -10.50 -1.62 -3.67
N ILE A 23 -11.07 -2.29 -4.66
CA ILE A 23 -10.32 -2.76 -5.85
C ILE A 23 -10.87 -2.04 -7.08
N SER A 24 -9.97 -1.34 -7.79
CA SER A 24 -10.33 -0.60 -8.99
C SER A 24 -10.79 -1.53 -10.12
N GLY A 25 -11.55 -0.95 -11.06
CA GLY A 25 -12.01 -1.70 -12.23
C GLY A 25 -10.91 -2.06 -13.21
N HIS A 26 -11.16 -3.10 -13.99
CA HIS A 26 -10.30 -3.52 -15.12
C HIS A 26 -8.89 -3.91 -14.72
N ILE A 27 -8.67 -4.36 -13.49
CA ILE A 27 -7.36 -4.85 -13.04
C ILE A 27 -7.42 -6.35 -12.79
N THR A 28 -6.24 -6.96 -12.75
CA THR A 28 -6.08 -8.38 -12.46
C THR A 28 -5.24 -8.57 -11.20
N ILE A 29 -5.76 -9.37 -10.28
CA ILE A 29 -5.02 -9.79 -9.08
C ILE A 29 -4.70 -11.26 -9.26
N THR A 30 -3.41 -11.58 -9.31
CA THR A 30 -2.94 -12.95 -9.52
C THR A 30 -3.18 -13.84 -8.29
N ASP A 31 -2.76 -15.09 -8.37
CA ASP A 31 -3.04 -16.09 -7.34
C ASP A 31 -2.29 -15.84 -6.02
N LYS A 32 -2.89 -16.27 -4.93
CA LYS A 32 -2.30 -16.28 -3.58
C LYS A 32 -1.91 -14.91 -3.05
N VAL A 33 -2.51 -13.84 -3.57
CA VAL A 33 -2.30 -12.48 -3.11
C VAL A 33 -3.05 -12.27 -1.80
N LYS A 34 -2.41 -11.58 -0.86
CA LYS A 34 -3.02 -11.16 0.39
C LYS A 34 -3.12 -9.63 0.41
N ILE A 35 -4.31 -9.13 0.66
CA ILE A 35 -4.58 -7.68 0.71
C ILE A 35 -5.02 -7.35 2.12
N ALA A 36 -4.23 -6.51 2.81
CA ALA A 36 -4.56 -6.10 4.18
C ALA A 36 -5.83 -5.24 4.20
N GLY A 37 -6.54 -5.27 5.31
CA GLY A 37 -7.78 -4.49 5.48
C GLY A 37 -7.58 -3.00 5.24
N GLN A 38 -8.61 -2.35 4.75
CA GLN A 38 -8.65 -0.91 4.44
C GLN A 38 -7.66 -0.49 3.35
N SER A 39 -7.19 -1.44 2.53
CA SER A 39 -6.29 -1.14 1.42
C SER A 39 -7.05 -0.68 0.19
N GLY A 40 -6.41 0.14 -0.62
CA GLY A 40 -6.89 0.51 -1.95
C GLY A 40 -5.97 -0.06 -3.02
N VAL A 41 -6.52 -0.85 -3.94
CA VAL A 41 -5.76 -1.45 -5.03
C VAL A 41 -6.12 -0.74 -6.33
N ALA A 42 -5.19 0.08 -6.81
CA ALA A 42 -5.40 0.90 -8.01
C ALA A 42 -4.80 0.30 -9.28
N SER A 43 -3.91 -0.68 -9.14
CA SER A 43 -3.20 -1.29 -10.26
C SER A 43 -3.18 -2.81 -10.11
N SER A 44 -3.05 -3.52 -11.23
CA SER A 44 -2.96 -4.98 -11.21
C SER A 44 -1.79 -5.47 -10.34
N ILE A 45 -2.02 -6.57 -9.66
CA ILE A 45 -0.99 -7.23 -8.85
C ILE A 45 -0.59 -8.50 -9.60
N THR A 46 0.61 -8.50 -10.15
CA THR A 46 1.08 -9.55 -11.08
C THR A 46 2.01 -10.57 -10.44
N LYS A 47 2.54 -10.26 -9.24
CA LYS A 47 3.44 -11.18 -8.55
C LYS A 47 2.64 -12.10 -7.64
N LYS A 48 2.66 -13.40 -7.95
CA LYS A 48 1.99 -14.43 -7.16
C LYS A 48 2.46 -14.41 -5.72
N GLY A 49 1.53 -14.50 -4.79
CA GLY A 49 1.84 -14.53 -3.36
C GLY A 49 2.20 -13.18 -2.74
N SER A 50 2.04 -12.08 -3.47
CA SER A 50 2.28 -10.74 -2.92
C SER A 50 1.40 -10.46 -1.71
N VAL A 51 1.95 -9.73 -0.75
CA VAL A 51 1.20 -9.20 0.39
C VAL A 51 1.25 -7.67 0.30
N VAL A 52 0.10 -7.03 0.19
CA VAL A 52 0.01 -5.59 -0.03
C VAL A 52 -0.79 -4.90 1.07
N GLN A 53 -0.49 -3.64 1.31
CA GLN A 53 -1.15 -2.83 2.31
C GLN A 53 -1.09 -1.35 1.91
N GLY A 54 -2.06 -0.59 2.34
CA GLY A 54 -2.06 0.86 2.18
C GLY A 54 -3.17 1.38 1.28
N PRO A 55 -3.46 2.68 1.34
CA PRO A 55 -4.49 3.30 0.49
C PRO A 55 -4.19 3.14 -1.01
N MET A 56 -2.90 3.11 -1.35
CA MET A 56 -2.40 2.69 -2.66
C MET A 56 -1.51 1.49 -2.39
N ALA A 57 -2.11 0.31 -2.32
CA ALA A 57 -1.43 -0.88 -1.79
C ALA A 57 -0.18 -1.24 -2.58
N PHE A 58 0.91 -1.44 -1.87
CA PHE A 58 2.17 -1.93 -2.42
C PHE A 58 2.80 -2.92 -1.45
N ASP A 59 3.98 -3.45 -1.76
CA ASP A 59 4.60 -4.50 -0.95
C ASP A 59 4.63 -4.15 0.54
N ILE A 60 4.20 -5.10 1.37
CA ILE A 60 4.01 -4.85 2.81
C ILE A 60 5.29 -4.45 3.53
N LYS A 61 6.44 -5.02 3.17
CA LYS A 61 7.71 -4.67 3.83
C LYS A 61 8.08 -3.22 3.54
N LYS A 62 7.93 -2.80 2.30
CA LYS A 62 8.16 -1.41 1.93
C LYS A 62 7.16 -0.48 2.59
N PHE A 63 5.89 -0.87 2.61
CA PHE A 63 4.84 -0.09 3.27
C PHE A 63 5.17 0.11 4.75
N GLN A 64 5.49 -0.95 5.47
CA GLN A 64 5.76 -0.87 6.90
C GLN A 64 6.98 -0.02 7.22
N ARG A 65 8.04 -0.15 6.43
CA ARG A 65 9.23 0.71 6.57
C ARG A 65 8.90 2.17 6.30
N SER A 66 8.13 2.42 5.27
CA SER A 66 7.72 3.79 4.92
C SER A 66 6.79 4.37 5.98
N TYR A 67 5.88 3.58 6.52
CA TYR A 67 4.93 4.03 7.52
C TYR A 67 5.63 4.43 8.84
N VAL A 68 6.66 3.70 9.25
CA VAL A 68 7.48 4.09 10.40
C VAL A 68 8.09 5.47 10.19
N LEU A 69 8.62 5.72 8.99
CA LEU A 69 9.17 7.03 8.64
C LEU A 69 8.09 8.09 8.54
N PHE A 70 6.93 7.75 8.00
CA PHE A 70 5.79 8.65 7.92
C PHE A 70 5.44 9.24 9.30
N LYS A 71 5.42 8.40 10.33
CA LYS A 71 5.13 8.85 11.69
C LYS A 71 6.23 9.75 12.26
N LYS A 72 7.44 9.65 11.73
CA LYS A 72 8.60 10.43 12.17
C LYS A 72 8.88 11.65 11.30
N LEU A 73 8.05 11.91 10.29
CA LEU A 73 8.27 13.03 9.37
C LEU A 73 8.46 14.38 10.10
N PRO A 74 7.68 14.73 11.14
CA PRO A 74 7.89 16.01 11.81
C PRO A 74 9.29 16.15 12.43
N GLU A 75 9.80 15.08 13.06
CA GLU A 75 11.15 15.08 13.64
C GLU A 75 12.22 15.12 12.54
N MET A 76 12.03 14.37 11.46
CA MET A 76 12.93 14.37 10.32
C MET A 76 13.00 15.76 9.67
N LYS A 77 11.86 16.44 9.55
CA LYS A 77 11.82 17.79 9.02
C LYS A 77 12.64 18.76 9.87
N LYS A 78 12.56 18.65 11.20
CA LYS A 78 13.36 19.48 12.10
C LYS A 78 14.86 19.24 11.89
N ILE A 79 15.28 17.99 11.74
CA ILE A 79 16.67 17.64 11.48
C ILE A 79 17.13 18.24 10.15
N LEU A 80 16.33 18.09 9.10
CA LEU A 80 16.65 18.65 7.79
C LEU A 80 16.77 20.17 7.83
N ASN A 81 15.87 20.84 8.53
CA ASN A 81 15.93 22.30 8.69
C ASN A 81 17.21 22.74 9.41
N SER A 82 17.63 21.97 10.43
CA SER A 82 18.86 22.25 11.15
C SER A 82 20.09 22.11 10.26
N ILE A 83 20.13 21.06 9.44
CA ILE A 83 21.23 20.83 8.50
C ILE A 83 21.26 21.93 7.45
N GLU A 84 20.12 22.29 6.87
CA GLU A 84 20.00 23.36 5.89
C GLU A 84 20.51 24.68 6.44
N LYS A 85 20.12 24.99 7.67
CA LYS A 85 20.56 26.22 8.34
C LYS A 85 22.08 26.27 8.51
N GLN A 86 22.72 25.14 8.84
CA GLN A 86 24.17 25.07 8.95
C GLN A 86 24.88 25.36 7.63
N PHE A 87 24.30 24.94 6.51
CA PHE A 87 24.89 25.17 5.19
C PHE A 87 24.63 26.58 4.64
N ASN A 88 23.60 27.26 5.13
CA ASN A 88 23.23 28.59 4.67
C ASN A 88 23.84 29.73 5.52
N ASP A 89 24.46 29.38 6.64
CA ASP A 89 25.23 30.32 7.46
C ASP A 89 26.70 30.26 7.02
#